data_ae43f0ed2cf06b438202b18030bf62ef
#
_entry.id   ae43f0ed2cf06b438202b18030bf62ef
#
_cell.length_a   1.000
_cell.length_b   1.000
_cell.length_c   1.000
_cell.angle_alpha   90.00
_cell.angle_beta   90.00
_cell.angle_gamma   90.00
#
_symmetry.space_group_name_H-M   'P 1'
#
loop_
_entity.id
_entity.type
_entity.pdbx_description
1 polymer ?
#
loop_
_entity_poly.entity_id
_entity_poly.type
_entity_poly.pdbx_seq_one_letter_code
_entity_poly.pdbx_strand_id
1 'polypeptide(L)'
;MKIDWPADFDVWLDDLEARVEKGEAHAKQVLILVTAALKHLQELKEPPTRDTETATLRWIRQSKRYALWRVSHPYRAGVAVRLICWFPPDSDTVVVALFAGDKARIGDAFYNSVGGRADGLIDQWKREAMRGRS
;
A
#
# COMPACT_ATOMS: atom_id res chain seq x y z
N MET A 1 5.99 -5.13 11.97
CA MET A 1 4.57 -5.59 11.98
C MET A 1 4.37 -6.67 10.92
N LYS A 2 3.40 -7.53 11.11
CA LYS A 2 2.99 -8.50 10.09
C LYS A 2 2.22 -7.78 8.98
N ILE A 3 2.59 -8.02 7.72
CA ILE A 3 1.90 -7.45 6.57
C ILE A 3 0.92 -8.49 6.03
N ASP A 4 -0.30 -8.06 5.79
CA ASP A 4 -1.32 -8.82 5.07
C ASP A 4 -1.84 -7.98 3.91
N TRP A 5 -2.60 -8.58 2.99
CA TRP A 5 -3.21 -7.86 1.88
C TRP A 5 -4.41 -8.61 1.31
N PRO A 6 -5.33 -7.89 0.64
CA PRO A 6 -6.43 -8.52 -0.07
C PRO A 6 -5.93 -9.21 -1.35
N ALA A 7 -6.70 -10.15 -1.86
CA ALA A 7 -6.35 -10.93 -3.06
C ALA A 7 -6.01 -10.05 -4.27
N ASP A 8 -6.67 -8.91 -4.43
CA ASP A 8 -6.40 -7.99 -5.55
C ASP A 8 -4.98 -7.44 -5.53
N PHE A 9 -4.42 -7.21 -4.34
CA PHE A 9 -3.03 -6.77 -4.23
C PHE A 9 -2.06 -7.87 -4.67
N ASP A 10 -2.36 -9.10 -4.32
CA ASP A 10 -1.56 -10.26 -4.72
C ASP A 10 -1.53 -10.42 -6.24
N VAL A 11 -2.71 -10.30 -6.89
CA VAL A 11 -2.82 -10.32 -8.35
C VAL A 11 -1.99 -9.20 -8.99
N TRP A 12 -2.06 -8.01 -8.41
CA TRP A 12 -1.28 -6.86 -8.90
C TRP A 12 0.23 -7.12 -8.81
N LEU A 13 0.69 -7.69 -7.68
CA LEU A 13 2.11 -8.03 -7.50
C LEU A 13 2.56 -9.10 -8.51
N ASP A 14 1.75 -10.13 -8.71
CA ASP A 14 2.07 -11.20 -9.66
C ASP A 14 2.20 -10.64 -11.08
N ASP A 15 1.30 -9.75 -11.48
CA ASP A 15 1.37 -9.08 -12.79
C ASP A 15 2.64 -8.23 -12.91
N LEU A 16 2.98 -7.48 -11.86
CA LEU A 16 4.18 -6.66 -11.83
C LEU A 16 5.44 -7.52 -11.98
N GLU A 17 5.53 -8.62 -11.25
CA GLU A 17 6.66 -9.55 -11.33
C GLU A 17 6.78 -10.18 -12.72
N ALA A 18 5.65 -10.54 -13.35
CA ALA A 18 5.63 -11.07 -14.71
C ALA A 18 6.18 -10.05 -15.72
N ARG A 19 5.86 -8.77 -15.53
CA ARG A 19 6.36 -7.69 -16.39
C ARG A 19 7.86 -7.47 -16.21
N VAL A 20 8.36 -7.62 -14.98
CA VAL A 20 9.80 -7.57 -14.70
C VAL A 20 10.52 -8.71 -15.41
N GLU A 21 9.97 -9.92 -15.38
CA GLU A 21 10.54 -11.08 -16.10
C GLU A 21 10.58 -10.89 -17.61
N LYS A 22 9.65 -10.10 -18.17
CA LYS A 22 9.65 -9.74 -19.59
C LYS A 22 10.67 -8.66 -19.94
N GLY A 23 11.41 -8.14 -18.96
CA GLY A 23 12.43 -7.14 -19.18
C GLY A 23 11.96 -5.70 -19.17
N GLU A 24 10.77 -5.40 -18.64
CA GLU A 24 10.26 -4.03 -18.53
C GLU A 24 11.01 -3.27 -17.42
N ALA A 25 11.85 -2.31 -17.81
CA ALA A 25 12.68 -1.56 -16.89
C ALA A 25 11.87 -0.76 -15.86
N HIS A 26 10.78 -0.14 -16.29
CA HIS A 26 9.91 0.60 -15.39
C HIS A 26 9.26 -0.31 -14.34
N ALA A 27 8.79 -1.49 -14.74
CA ALA A 27 8.22 -2.46 -13.82
C ALA A 27 9.22 -2.89 -12.75
N LYS A 28 10.49 -3.07 -13.14
CA LYS A 28 11.56 -3.40 -12.20
C LYS A 28 11.75 -2.29 -11.16
N GLN A 29 11.76 -1.03 -11.58
CA GLN A 29 11.90 0.10 -10.67
C GLN A 29 10.71 0.18 -9.70
N VAL A 30 9.49 -0.02 -10.19
CA VAL A 30 8.29 -0.03 -9.36
C VAL A 30 8.37 -1.16 -8.33
N LEU A 31 8.76 -2.36 -8.75
CA LEU A 31 8.86 -3.51 -7.84
C LEU A 31 9.89 -3.27 -6.73
N ILE A 32 11.04 -2.69 -7.07
CA ILE A 32 12.07 -2.35 -6.07
C ILE A 32 11.49 -1.40 -5.01
N LEU A 33 10.78 -0.37 -5.44
CA LEU A 33 10.22 0.63 -4.53
C LEU A 33 9.06 0.08 -3.70
N VAL A 34 8.20 -0.76 -4.28
CA VAL A 34 7.12 -1.43 -3.55
C VAL A 34 7.70 -2.38 -2.50
N THR A 35 8.72 -3.15 -2.86
CA THR A 35 9.39 -4.05 -1.92
C THR A 35 9.99 -3.27 -0.75
N ALA A 36 10.63 -2.13 -1.03
CA ALA A 36 11.18 -1.27 0.01
C ALA A 36 10.09 -0.68 0.91
N ALA A 37 8.93 -0.32 0.34
CA ALA A 37 7.79 0.17 1.12
C ALA A 37 7.24 -0.93 2.05
N LEU A 38 7.09 -2.14 1.54
CA LEU A 38 6.63 -3.28 2.35
C LEU A 38 7.61 -3.58 3.49
N LYS A 39 8.92 -3.53 3.19
CA LYS A 39 9.95 -3.72 4.22
C LYS A 39 9.86 -2.66 5.31
N HIS A 40 9.61 -1.40 4.94
CA HIS A 40 9.44 -0.32 5.91
C HIS A 40 8.28 -0.61 6.86
N LEU A 41 7.14 -1.07 6.34
CA LEU A 41 5.99 -1.46 7.15
C LEU A 41 6.31 -2.65 8.05
N GLN A 42 7.05 -3.64 7.54
CA GLN A 42 7.45 -4.81 8.30
C GLN A 42 8.33 -4.44 9.51
N GLU A 43 9.16 -3.43 9.36
CA GLU A 43 10.08 -2.96 10.43
C GLU A 43 9.39 -2.09 11.48
N LEU A 44 8.16 -1.65 11.26
CA LEU A 44 7.41 -0.91 12.27
C LEU A 44 7.13 -1.78 13.50
N LYS A 45 7.27 -1.20 14.68
CA LYS A 45 7.00 -1.88 15.95
C LYS A 45 5.56 -1.70 16.41
N GLU A 46 4.93 -0.60 15.99
CA GLU A 46 3.56 -0.24 16.37
C GLU A 46 2.91 0.60 15.27
N PRO A 47 1.58 0.67 15.24
CA PRO A 47 0.88 1.54 14.30
C PRO A 47 1.26 3.00 14.51
N PRO A 48 1.34 3.81 13.44
CA PRO A 48 1.61 5.23 13.57
C PRO A 48 0.39 5.98 14.12
N THR A 49 0.66 7.14 14.70
CA THR A 49 -0.36 8.12 15.05
C THR A 49 -0.11 9.39 14.23
N ARG A 50 -1.06 10.32 14.23
CA ARG A 50 -0.86 11.60 13.54
C ARG A 50 0.37 12.35 14.02
N ASP A 51 0.73 12.19 15.30
CA ASP A 51 1.89 12.84 15.89
C ASP A 51 3.21 12.17 15.49
N THR A 52 3.15 10.95 14.99
CA THR A 52 4.34 10.18 14.58
C THR A 52 4.49 10.10 13.06
N GLU A 53 3.78 10.92 12.30
CA GLU A 53 3.97 11.02 10.86
C GLU A 53 5.42 11.35 10.49
N THR A 54 5.89 10.74 9.41
CA THR A 54 7.20 11.02 8.83
C THR A 54 7.04 11.33 7.35
N ALA A 55 8.11 11.76 6.68
CA ALA A 55 8.07 11.95 5.23
C ALA A 55 7.77 10.65 4.47
N THR A 56 8.15 9.50 5.06
CA THR A 56 7.95 8.18 4.44
C THR A 56 6.57 7.59 4.72
N LEU A 57 6.02 7.83 5.92
CA LEU A 57 4.72 7.28 6.33
C LEU A 57 3.80 8.40 6.78
N ARG A 58 2.79 8.71 5.96
CA ARG A 58 1.87 9.84 6.18
C ARG A 58 0.42 9.42 6.17
N TRP A 59 -0.36 10.07 7.04
CA TRP A 59 -1.81 9.94 7.05
C TRP A 59 -2.41 10.57 5.78
N ILE A 60 -3.44 9.91 5.22
CA ILE A 60 -4.12 10.38 4.01
C ILE A 60 -5.42 11.09 4.40
N ARG A 61 -5.52 12.36 4.05
CA ARG A 61 -6.69 13.19 4.34
C ARG A 61 -7.91 12.84 3.50
N GLN A 62 -7.70 12.20 2.35
CA GLN A 62 -8.76 11.80 1.42
C GLN A 62 -9.49 10.52 1.83
N SER A 63 -9.12 9.92 2.96
CA SER A 63 -9.80 8.73 3.46
C SER A 63 -11.25 9.03 3.86
N LYS A 64 -12.17 8.10 3.58
CA LYS A 64 -13.61 8.24 3.84
C LYS A 64 -14.05 7.45 5.06
N ARG A 65 -14.05 6.11 4.95
CA ARG A 65 -14.54 5.23 6.01
C ARG A 65 -13.44 4.76 6.96
N TYR A 66 -12.21 4.70 6.50
CA TYR A 66 -11.10 4.13 7.25
C TYR A 66 -9.94 5.11 7.29
N ALA A 67 -9.16 5.05 8.37
CA ALA A 67 -7.93 5.85 8.49
C ALA A 67 -6.83 5.23 7.63
N LEU A 68 -6.50 5.88 6.53
CA LEU A 68 -5.53 5.38 5.55
C LEU A 68 -4.18 6.08 5.71
N TRP A 69 -3.14 5.35 5.33
CA TRP A 69 -1.77 5.83 5.36
C TRP A 69 -1.10 5.56 4.02
N ARG A 70 -0.10 6.37 3.69
CA ARG A 70 0.73 6.14 2.52
C ARG A 70 2.18 5.97 2.92
N VAL A 71 2.84 5.02 2.29
CA VAL A 71 4.30 4.89 2.32
C VAL A 71 4.85 5.46 1.03
N SER A 72 5.80 6.39 1.15
CA SER A 72 6.48 6.97 -0.01
C SER A 72 7.98 6.96 0.22
N HIS A 73 8.72 6.52 -0.79
CA HIS A 73 10.17 6.64 -0.79
C HIS A 73 10.61 7.92 -1.51
N PRO A 74 11.84 8.40 -1.28
CA PRO A 74 12.37 9.54 -1.99
C PRO A 74 12.24 9.37 -3.49
N TYR A 75 11.90 10.46 -4.17
CA TYR A 75 11.76 10.51 -5.61
C TYR A 75 13.03 10.01 -6.30
N ARG A 76 12.86 9.08 -7.23
CA ARG A 76 13.91 8.65 -8.15
C ARG A 76 13.44 8.93 -9.57
N ALA A 77 14.32 9.48 -10.39
CA ALA A 77 14.08 9.95 -11.77
C ALA A 77 12.86 9.32 -12.45
N GLY A 78 11.72 10.03 -12.44
CA GLY A 78 10.51 9.64 -13.15
C GLY A 78 9.65 8.57 -12.47
N VAL A 79 9.99 8.11 -11.27
CA VAL A 79 9.20 7.09 -10.55
C VAL A 79 8.91 7.58 -9.12
N ALA A 80 7.63 7.65 -8.78
CA ALA A 80 7.17 8.08 -7.46
C ALA A 80 6.12 7.09 -6.92
N VAL A 81 6.58 5.95 -6.45
CA VAL A 81 5.68 4.90 -5.93
C VAL A 81 5.06 5.34 -4.60
N ARG A 82 3.76 5.14 -4.50
CA ARG A 82 2.98 5.35 -3.28
C ARG A 82 2.26 4.05 -2.95
N LEU A 83 2.46 3.53 -1.75
CA LEU A 83 1.76 2.36 -1.24
C LEU A 83 0.71 2.82 -0.24
N ILE A 84 -0.55 2.45 -0.45
CA ILE A 84 -1.65 2.77 0.45
C ILE A 84 -1.89 1.58 1.38
N CYS A 85 -1.95 1.86 2.67
CA CYS A 85 -2.13 0.83 3.69
C CYS A 85 -3.10 1.28 4.77
N TRP A 86 -3.54 0.30 5.58
CA TRP A 86 -4.48 0.50 6.66
C TRP A 86 -4.05 -0.32 7.87
N PHE A 87 -4.10 0.29 9.04
CA PHE A 87 -3.81 -0.38 10.30
C PHE A 87 -5.15 -0.71 10.98
N PRO A 88 -5.56 -1.99 11.01
CA PRO A 88 -6.82 -2.36 11.66
C PRO A 88 -6.85 -1.89 13.12
N PRO A 89 -7.92 -1.21 13.56
CA PRO A 89 -7.95 -0.60 14.90
C PRO A 89 -7.98 -1.62 16.05
N ASP A 90 -8.36 -2.86 15.78
CA ASP A 90 -8.40 -3.94 16.76
C ASP A 90 -7.11 -4.75 16.82
N SER A 91 -6.06 -4.32 16.13
CA SER A 91 -4.76 -4.98 16.13
C SER A 91 -3.64 -3.95 16.12
N ASP A 92 -2.63 -4.16 16.96
CA ASP A 92 -1.42 -3.35 16.98
C ASP A 92 -0.22 -4.07 16.33
N THR A 93 -0.45 -5.24 15.74
CA THR A 93 0.61 -6.08 15.17
C THR A 93 0.49 -6.31 13.66
N VAL A 94 -0.63 -5.93 13.06
CA VAL A 94 -0.93 -6.17 11.63
C VAL A 94 -1.12 -4.87 10.89
N VAL A 95 -0.58 -4.81 9.67
CA VAL A 95 -0.85 -3.75 8.70
C VAL A 95 -1.33 -4.39 7.40
N VAL A 96 -2.33 -3.79 6.77
CA VAL A 96 -2.90 -4.28 5.52
C VAL A 96 -2.45 -3.38 4.38
N ALA A 97 -1.66 -3.92 3.46
CA ALA A 97 -1.27 -3.24 2.22
C ALA A 97 -2.43 -3.38 1.22
N LEU A 98 -2.92 -2.27 0.69
CA LEU A 98 -4.14 -2.25 -0.12
C LEU A 98 -3.85 -2.16 -1.61
N PHE A 99 -3.09 -1.16 -2.03
CA PHE A 99 -2.69 -0.98 -3.41
C PHE A 99 -1.51 -0.02 -3.50
N ALA A 100 -0.84 -0.05 -4.64
CA ALA A 100 0.27 0.84 -4.91
C ALA A 100 0.20 1.35 -6.35
N GLY A 101 0.87 2.45 -6.62
CA GLY A 101 0.96 3.01 -7.96
C GLY A 101 2.09 4.00 -8.08
N ASP A 102 2.44 4.32 -9.33
CA ASP A 102 3.46 5.32 -9.64
C ASP A 102 2.78 6.67 -9.85
N LYS A 103 2.82 7.53 -8.83
CA LYS A 103 2.23 8.87 -8.88
C LYS A 103 2.83 9.72 -9.99
N ALA A 104 4.09 9.50 -10.37
CA ALA A 104 4.73 10.26 -11.44
C ALA A 104 4.04 10.05 -12.80
N ARG A 105 3.42 8.89 -13.02
CA ARG A 105 2.66 8.58 -14.24
C ARG A 105 1.17 8.88 -14.11
N ILE A 106 0.59 8.60 -12.94
CA ILE A 106 -0.85 8.75 -12.69
C ILE A 106 -1.21 10.21 -12.35
N GLY A 107 -0.26 10.92 -11.73
CA GLY A 107 -0.47 12.30 -11.30
C GLY A 107 -1.45 12.41 -10.12
N ASP A 108 -2.11 13.56 -10.00
CA ASP A 108 -3.03 13.84 -8.89
C ASP A 108 -4.27 12.94 -8.91
N ALA A 109 -4.61 12.36 -10.06
CA ALA A 109 -5.72 11.41 -10.17
C ALA A 109 -5.54 10.19 -9.24
N PHE A 110 -4.31 9.85 -8.87
CA PHE A 110 -4.03 8.79 -7.92
C PHE A 110 -4.78 8.99 -6.60
N TYR A 111 -4.76 10.20 -6.05
CA TYR A 111 -5.41 10.49 -4.77
C TYR A 111 -6.91 10.74 -4.87
N ASN A 112 -7.41 11.13 -6.04
CA ASN A 112 -8.83 11.42 -6.22
C ASN A 112 -9.74 10.20 -6.00
N SER A 113 -9.24 8.99 -6.26
CA SER A 113 -9.99 7.75 -6.13
C SER A 113 -9.57 6.89 -4.93
N VAL A 114 -8.57 7.34 -4.14
CA VAL A 114 -8.00 6.53 -3.06
C VAL A 114 -9.04 6.07 -2.05
N GLY A 115 -9.91 6.98 -1.58
CA GLY A 115 -10.88 6.64 -0.55
C GLY A 115 -11.83 5.52 -0.95
N GLY A 116 -12.46 5.63 -2.11
CA GLY A 116 -13.40 4.61 -2.60
C GLY A 116 -12.72 3.28 -2.91
N ARG A 117 -11.54 3.33 -3.53
CA ARG A 117 -10.77 2.13 -3.85
C ARG A 117 -10.33 1.40 -2.58
N ALA A 118 -9.82 2.14 -1.60
CA ALA A 118 -9.38 1.57 -0.34
C ALA A 118 -10.54 0.93 0.44
N ASP A 119 -11.69 1.59 0.48
CA ASP A 119 -12.88 1.05 1.16
C ASP A 119 -13.25 -0.33 0.61
N GLY A 120 -13.29 -0.47 -0.72
CA GLY A 120 -13.59 -1.74 -1.37
C GLY A 120 -12.58 -2.83 -1.05
N LEU A 121 -11.29 -2.49 -1.04
CA LEU A 121 -10.21 -3.44 -0.75
C LEU A 121 -10.18 -3.86 0.72
N ILE A 122 -10.48 -2.95 1.64
CA ILE A 122 -10.61 -3.29 3.07
C ILE A 122 -11.78 -4.24 3.28
N ASP A 123 -12.93 -3.96 2.66
CA ASP A 123 -14.08 -4.85 2.72
C ASP A 123 -13.75 -6.24 2.16
N GLN A 124 -13.00 -6.31 1.05
CA GLN A 124 -12.51 -7.57 0.50
C GLN A 124 -11.62 -8.31 1.50
N TRP A 125 -10.65 -7.62 2.07
CA TRP A 125 -9.75 -8.22 3.05
C TRP A 125 -10.50 -8.78 4.27
N LYS A 126 -11.48 -8.03 4.77
CA LYS A 126 -12.31 -8.49 5.91
C LYS A 126 -13.07 -9.78 5.59
N ARG A 127 -13.67 -9.85 4.39
CA ARG A 127 -14.37 -11.06 3.96
C ARG A 127 -13.42 -12.25 3.84
N GLU A 128 -12.25 -12.05 3.26
CA GLU A 128 -11.24 -13.09 3.08
C GLU A 128 -10.66 -13.54 4.41
N ALA A 129 -10.41 -12.63 5.34
CA ALA A 129 -9.92 -12.94 6.67
C ALA A 129 -10.92 -13.78 7.48
N MET A 130 -12.21 -13.47 7.37
CA MET A 130 -13.26 -14.25 8.01
C MET A 130 -13.34 -15.67 7.45
N ARG A 131 -13.19 -15.85 6.13
CA ARG A 131 -13.19 -17.16 5.49
C ARG A 131 -11.98 -18.00 5.90
N GLY A 132 -10.81 -17.37 6.01
CA GLY A 132 -9.58 -18.05 6.41
C GLY A 132 -9.55 -18.48 7.87
N ARG A 133 -10.47 -17.96 8.69
CA ARG A 133 -10.58 -18.30 10.12
C ARG A 133 -11.64 -19.37 10.41
N SER A 134 -12.38 -19.74 9.42
CA SER A 134 -13.43 -20.76 9.58
C SER A 134 -12.88 -22.17 9.60
#